data_155d26f51d2febef3dc23b555d33655b
#
_entry.id   155d26f51d2febef3dc23b555d33655b
#
_cell.length_a   1.000
_cell.length_b   1.000
_cell.length_c   1.000
_cell.angle_alpha   90.00
_cell.angle_beta   90.00
_cell.angle_gamma   90.00
#
_symmetry.space_group_name_H-M   'P 1'
#
loop_
_entity.id
_entity.type
_entity.pdbx_description
1 polymer ?
#
loop_
_entity_poly.entity_id
_entity_poly.type
_entity_poly.pdbx_seq_one_letter_code
_entity_poly.pdbx_strand_id
1 'polypeptide(L)'
;MYYPKFFKRLVSSLIIGGQAINYIFRGKISKNDLFEQLMDSGPGSLLIVLITGIAAGTVFNIQVASQLTSMGVSSEIGGLLAVGMAREMAPLLTATLMTGKVATAYAAQLGTMKVTEQIAVSYTHLTLPTIYSV
;
A
#
# COMPACT_ATOMS: atom_id res chain seq x y z
N MET A 1 12.70 18.49 28.97
CA MET A 1 11.47 17.74 28.70
C MET A 1 11.78 16.68 27.64
N TYR A 2 11.99 15.42 28.06
CA TYR A 2 12.45 14.31 27.20
C TYR A 2 11.24 13.73 26.46
N TYR A 3 10.93 14.22 25.26
CA TYR A 3 9.96 13.54 24.40
C TYR A 3 10.57 12.22 23.90
N PRO A 4 9.90 11.07 24.09
CA PRO A 4 10.42 9.79 23.64
C PRO A 4 10.68 9.84 22.13
N LYS A 5 11.82 9.27 21.71
CA LYS A 5 12.26 9.24 20.29
C LYS A 5 11.16 8.73 19.34
N PHE A 6 10.26 7.92 19.86
CA PHE A 6 9.09 7.40 19.15
C PHE A 6 8.10 8.52 18.77
N PHE A 7 7.80 9.44 19.69
CA PHE A 7 6.86 10.54 19.42
C PHE A 7 7.40 11.53 18.37
N LYS A 8 8.69 11.82 18.39
CA LYS A 8 9.33 12.64 17.35
C LYS A 8 9.22 11.99 15.97
N ARG A 9 9.40 10.67 15.88
CA ARG A 9 9.26 9.93 14.61
C ARG A 9 7.83 9.96 14.08
N LEU A 10 6.83 9.79 14.95
CA LEU A 10 5.42 9.89 14.57
C LEU A 10 5.07 11.29 14.04
N VAL A 11 5.47 12.32 14.76
CA VAL A 11 5.22 13.71 14.35
C VAL A 11 5.91 14.01 13.02
N SER A 12 7.17 13.58 12.83
CA SER A 12 7.88 13.76 11.56
C SER A 12 7.18 13.04 10.40
N SER A 13 6.69 11.82 10.62
CA SER A 13 5.94 11.08 9.60
C SER A 13 4.63 11.76 9.22
N LEU A 14 3.92 12.33 10.20
CA LEU A 14 2.69 13.09 9.95
C LEU A 14 2.96 14.38 9.17
N ILE A 15 4.04 15.09 9.48
CA ILE A 15 4.44 16.30 8.77
C ILE A 15 4.80 15.97 7.32
N ILE A 16 5.60 14.92 7.09
CA ILE A 16 5.97 14.48 5.75
C ILE A 16 4.72 14.07 4.96
N GLY A 17 3.80 13.32 5.57
CA GLY A 17 2.53 12.95 4.95
C GLY A 17 1.68 14.16 4.58
N GLY A 18 1.58 15.16 5.46
CA GLY A 18 0.87 16.42 5.17
C GLY A 18 1.50 17.23 4.04
N GLN A 19 2.83 17.29 4.00
CA GLN A 19 3.56 17.91 2.90
C GLN A 19 3.32 17.19 1.57
N ALA A 20 3.37 15.87 1.56
CA ALA A 20 3.11 15.06 0.38
C ALA A 20 1.69 15.33 -0.18
N ILE A 21 0.69 15.35 0.68
CA ILE A 21 -0.69 15.69 0.30
C ILE A 21 -0.77 17.09 -0.32
N ASN A 22 -0.10 18.09 0.28
CA ASN A 22 -0.08 19.45 -0.25
C ASN A 22 0.61 19.54 -1.63
N TYR A 23 1.68 18.76 -1.87
CA TYR A 23 2.32 18.67 -3.19
C TYR A 23 1.42 18.04 -4.24
N ILE A 24 0.63 17.02 -3.87
CA ILE A 24 -0.39 16.40 -4.74
C ILE A 24 -1.42 17.46 -5.18
N PHE A 25 -1.98 18.21 -4.23
CA PHE A 25 -2.97 19.25 -4.51
C PHE A 25 -2.40 20.41 -5.35
N ARG A 26 -1.12 20.69 -5.26
CA ARG A 26 -0.45 21.73 -6.07
C ARG A 26 -0.10 21.30 -7.49
N GLY A 27 -0.42 20.07 -7.89
CA GLY A 27 -0.20 19.57 -9.26
C GLY A 27 1.27 19.50 -9.69
N LYS A 28 2.22 19.48 -8.76
CA LYS A 28 3.66 19.42 -9.03
C LYS A 28 4.18 17.98 -9.27
N ILE A 29 3.27 17.03 -9.53
CA ILE A 29 3.62 15.64 -9.79
C ILE A 29 3.74 15.45 -11.28
N SER A 30 4.83 14.84 -11.73
CA SER A 30 4.98 14.36 -13.10
C SER A 30 3.90 13.30 -13.39
N LYS A 31 3.11 13.53 -14.45
CA LYS A 31 2.07 12.58 -14.84
C LYS A 31 2.64 11.23 -15.26
N ASN A 32 3.84 11.24 -15.84
CA ASN A 32 4.51 10.03 -16.29
C ASN A 32 4.94 9.17 -15.08
N ASP A 33 5.55 9.79 -14.06
CA ASP A 33 5.99 9.08 -12.85
C ASP A 33 4.79 8.52 -12.07
N LEU A 34 3.70 9.30 -12.00
CA LEU A 34 2.46 8.84 -11.38
C LEU A 34 1.87 7.63 -12.13
N PHE A 35 1.85 7.68 -13.45
CA PHE A 35 1.33 6.59 -14.28
C PHE A 35 2.19 5.33 -14.15
N GLU A 36 3.51 5.46 -14.15
CA GLU A 36 4.44 4.36 -13.95
C GLU A 36 4.23 3.69 -12.58
N GLN A 37 4.12 4.48 -11.51
CA GLN A 37 3.86 3.97 -10.17
C GLN A 37 2.50 3.28 -10.04
N LEU A 38 1.46 3.80 -10.71
CA LEU A 38 0.14 3.17 -10.74
C LEU A 38 0.15 1.86 -11.51
N MET A 39 0.88 1.78 -12.63
CA MET A 39 1.02 0.55 -13.41
C MET A 39 1.78 -0.53 -12.64
N ASP A 40 2.82 -0.16 -11.93
CA ASP A 40 3.59 -1.10 -11.12
C ASP A 40 2.80 -1.60 -9.90
N SER A 41 2.07 -0.71 -9.25
CA SER A 41 1.25 -1.04 -8.08
C SER A 41 -0.01 -1.84 -8.46
N GLY A 42 -0.73 -1.46 -9.50
CA GLY A 42 -1.99 -2.08 -9.91
C GLY A 42 -1.77 -3.41 -10.67
N PRO A 43 -1.48 -3.36 -11.98
CA PRO A 43 -1.31 -4.56 -12.81
C PRO A 43 -0.18 -5.47 -12.34
N GLY A 44 0.91 -4.91 -11.83
CA GLY A 44 2.02 -5.68 -11.27
C GLY A 44 1.66 -6.52 -10.02
N SER A 45 0.53 -6.22 -9.37
CA SER A 45 0.05 -6.99 -8.21
C SER A 45 -1.06 -7.98 -8.54
N LEU A 46 -1.62 -7.91 -9.74
CA LEU A 46 -2.82 -8.65 -10.13
C LEU A 46 -2.64 -10.16 -9.98
N LEU A 47 -1.51 -10.69 -10.39
CA LEU A 47 -1.21 -12.12 -10.30
C LEU A 47 -1.21 -12.62 -8.85
N ILE A 48 -0.57 -11.90 -7.94
CA ILE A 48 -0.50 -12.31 -6.53
C ILE A 48 -1.87 -12.21 -5.85
N VAL A 49 -2.65 -11.18 -6.17
CA VAL A 49 -4.00 -11.01 -5.66
C VAL A 49 -4.92 -12.11 -6.16
N LEU A 50 -4.81 -12.50 -7.44
CA LEU A 50 -5.60 -13.60 -8.00
C LEU A 50 -5.29 -14.94 -7.33
N ILE A 51 -4.01 -15.32 -7.26
CA ILE A 51 -3.60 -16.59 -6.64
C ILE A 51 -4.03 -16.65 -5.18
N THR A 52 -3.77 -15.60 -4.43
CA THR A 52 -4.12 -15.55 -3.00
C THR A 52 -5.63 -15.49 -2.81
N GLY A 53 -6.35 -14.77 -3.65
CA GLY A 53 -7.80 -14.69 -3.63
C GLY A 53 -8.49 -16.03 -3.91
N ILE A 54 -7.99 -16.78 -4.90
CA ILE A 54 -8.49 -18.14 -5.20
C ILE A 54 -8.23 -19.07 -4.02
N ALA A 55 -7.01 -19.07 -3.47
CA ALA A 55 -6.65 -19.92 -2.34
C ALA A 55 -7.50 -19.62 -1.10
N ALA A 56 -7.56 -18.36 -0.70
CA ALA A 56 -8.33 -17.91 0.47
C ALA A 56 -9.85 -18.14 0.26
N GLY A 57 -10.35 -17.85 -0.94
CA GLY A 57 -11.75 -18.09 -1.28
C GLY A 57 -12.13 -19.56 -1.22
N THR A 58 -11.28 -20.46 -1.70
CA THR A 58 -11.51 -21.90 -1.64
C THR A 58 -11.58 -22.40 -0.19
N VAL A 59 -10.61 -22.01 0.64
CA VAL A 59 -10.58 -22.39 2.05
C VAL A 59 -11.82 -21.89 2.79
N PHE A 60 -12.16 -20.62 2.59
CA PHE A 60 -13.35 -20.02 3.21
C PHE A 60 -14.65 -20.73 2.79
N ASN A 61 -14.80 -21.02 1.49
CA ASN A 61 -15.98 -21.74 0.99
C ASN A 61 -16.11 -23.13 1.63
N ILE A 62 -15.03 -23.91 1.73
CA ILE A 62 -15.07 -25.24 2.32
C ILE A 62 -15.46 -25.17 3.80
N GLN A 63 -14.89 -24.23 4.56
CA GLN A 63 -15.16 -24.09 5.99
C GLN A 63 -16.61 -23.67 6.25
N VAL A 64 -17.08 -22.64 5.57
CA VAL A 64 -18.44 -22.09 5.80
C VAL A 64 -19.51 -23.03 5.24
N ALA A 65 -19.28 -23.63 4.07
CA ALA A 65 -20.22 -24.60 3.51
C ALA A 65 -20.40 -25.82 4.44
N SER A 66 -19.34 -26.32 5.04
CA SER A 66 -19.41 -27.41 6.01
C SER A 66 -20.28 -27.04 7.23
N GLN A 67 -20.11 -25.84 7.77
CA GLN A 67 -20.92 -25.37 8.91
C GLN A 67 -22.39 -25.17 8.56
N LEU A 68 -22.68 -24.53 7.41
CA LEU A 68 -24.06 -24.29 6.98
C LEU A 68 -24.80 -25.59 6.66
N THR A 69 -24.11 -26.58 6.08
CA THR A 69 -24.68 -27.92 5.81
C THR A 69 -25.06 -28.60 7.12
N SER A 70 -24.23 -28.52 8.15
CA SER A 70 -24.53 -29.10 9.47
C SER A 70 -25.73 -28.45 10.16
N MET A 71 -26.06 -27.21 9.81
CA MET A 71 -27.23 -26.49 10.29
C MET A 71 -28.48 -26.73 9.47
N GLY A 72 -28.41 -27.57 8.43
CA GLY A 72 -29.56 -27.91 7.56
C GLY A 72 -29.88 -26.89 6.47
N VAL A 73 -29.02 -25.88 6.28
CA VAL A 73 -29.19 -24.83 5.25
C VAL A 73 -28.41 -25.23 4.01
N SER A 74 -28.92 -26.14 3.18
CA SER A 74 -28.20 -26.66 2.03
C SER A 74 -28.52 -25.97 0.69
N SER A 75 -29.75 -25.46 0.52
CA SER A 75 -30.23 -24.97 -0.79
C SER A 75 -29.70 -23.56 -1.17
N GLU A 76 -29.37 -22.73 -0.22
CA GLU A 76 -29.03 -21.31 -0.42
C GLU A 76 -27.53 -21.00 -0.21
N ILE A 77 -26.72 -22.01 0.12
CA ILE A 77 -25.30 -21.85 0.52
C ILE A 77 -24.50 -21.11 -0.55
N GLY A 78 -24.65 -21.49 -1.82
CA GLY A 78 -23.84 -20.91 -2.90
C GLY A 78 -24.07 -19.42 -3.09
N GLY A 79 -25.32 -18.98 -3.06
CA GLY A 79 -25.66 -17.56 -3.19
C GLY A 79 -25.18 -16.73 -2.00
N LEU A 80 -25.38 -17.23 -0.78
CA LEU A 80 -24.96 -16.55 0.45
C LEU A 80 -23.42 -16.38 0.50
N LEU A 81 -22.69 -17.44 0.16
CA LEU A 81 -21.24 -17.41 0.12
C LEU A 81 -20.69 -16.47 -0.97
N ALA A 82 -21.29 -16.49 -2.17
CA ALA A 82 -20.88 -15.61 -3.26
C ALA A 82 -21.06 -14.14 -2.89
N VAL A 83 -22.19 -13.77 -2.30
CA VAL A 83 -22.44 -12.39 -1.84
C VAL A 83 -21.52 -12.00 -0.70
N GLY A 84 -21.34 -12.85 0.30
CA GLY A 84 -20.45 -12.59 1.43
C GLY A 84 -18.99 -12.41 1.00
N MET A 85 -18.51 -13.28 0.09
CA MET A 85 -17.16 -13.15 -0.46
C MET A 85 -16.97 -11.86 -1.26
N ALA A 86 -17.92 -11.55 -2.16
CA ALA A 86 -17.80 -10.38 -3.02
C ALA A 86 -17.89 -9.06 -2.22
N ARG A 87 -18.73 -9.02 -1.20
CA ARG A 87 -19.02 -7.80 -0.46
C ARG A 87 -18.02 -7.53 0.67
N GLU A 88 -17.61 -8.55 1.39
CA GLU A 88 -16.79 -8.38 2.60
C GLU A 88 -15.34 -8.85 2.38
N MET A 89 -15.13 -10.08 1.93
CA MET A 89 -13.81 -10.68 1.88
C MET A 89 -12.94 -10.17 0.72
N ALA A 90 -13.51 -10.02 -0.47
CA ALA A 90 -12.74 -9.62 -1.63
C ALA A 90 -12.08 -8.23 -1.47
N PRO A 91 -12.79 -7.17 -1.05
CA PRO A 91 -12.17 -5.87 -0.85
C PRO A 91 -11.14 -5.88 0.30
N LEU A 92 -11.41 -6.61 1.39
CA LEU A 92 -10.50 -6.71 2.53
C LEU A 92 -9.18 -7.39 2.14
N LEU A 93 -9.26 -8.56 1.48
CA LEU A 93 -8.07 -9.31 1.04
C LEU A 93 -7.27 -8.51 0.03
N THR A 94 -7.94 -7.90 -0.95
CA THR A 94 -7.26 -7.09 -1.97
C THR A 94 -6.55 -5.91 -1.35
N ALA A 95 -7.21 -5.17 -0.46
CA ALA A 95 -6.62 -4.01 0.21
C ALA A 95 -5.40 -4.41 1.07
N THR A 96 -5.49 -5.50 1.81
CA THR A 96 -4.39 -5.99 2.67
C THR A 96 -3.17 -6.42 1.84
N LEU A 97 -3.40 -7.19 0.77
CA LEU A 97 -2.33 -7.66 -0.11
C LEU A 97 -1.66 -6.51 -0.86
N MET A 98 -2.46 -5.59 -1.40
CA MET A 98 -1.95 -4.41 -2.09
C MET A 98 -1.13 -3.54 -1.17
N THR A 99 -1.65 -3.25 0.03
CA THR A 99 -0.93 -2.44 1.03
C THR A 99 0.40 -3.10 1.42
N GLY A 100 0.40 -4.40 1.67
CA GLY A 100 1.62 -5.14 2.00
C GLY A 100 2.67 -5.06 0.90
N LYS A 101 2.30 -5.32 -0.36
CA LYS A 101 3.22 -5.25 -1.50
C LYS A 101 3.75 -3.84 -1.74
N VAL A 102 2.86 -2.86 -1.80
CA VAL A 102 3.22 -1.47 -2.10
C VAL A 102 4.09 -0.88 -0.98
N ALA A 103 3.71 -1.10 0.28
CA ALA A 103 4.49 -0.60 1.42
C ALA A 103 5.90 -1.19 1.46
N THR A 104 6.05 -2.50 1.21
CA THR A 104 7.38 -3.15 1.19
C THR A 104 8.23 -2.68 0.02
N ALA A 105 7.65 -2.51 -1.17
CA ALA A 105 8.36 -2.00 -2.34
C ALA A 105 8.90 -0.58 -2.11
N TYR A 106 8.06 0.32 -1.61
CA TYR A 106 8.50 1.68 -1.30
C TYR A 106 9.50 1.75 -0.16
N ALA A 107 9.33 0.93 0.88
CA ALA A 107 10.30 0.84 1.97
C ALA A 107 11.68 0.38 1.46
N ALA A 108 11.72 -0.59 0.55
CA ALA A 108 12.95 -1.06 -0.07
C ALA A 108 13.59 0.02 -0.96
N GLN A 109 12.81 0.72 -1.78
CA GLN A 109 13.31 1.83 -2.61
C GLN A 109 13.90 2.96 -1.77
N LEU A 110 13.18 3.41 -0.74
CA LEU A 110 13.68 4.43 0.19
C LEU A 110 14.93 3.96 0.94
N GLY A 111 14.99 2.68 1.28
CA GLY A 111 16.17 2.07 1.90
C GLY A 111 17.39 2.14 0.99
N THR A 112 17.27 1.76 -0.28
CA THR A 112 18.34 1.86 -1.27
C THR A 112 18.77 3.29 -1.53
N MET A 113 17.84 4.22 -1.71
CA MET A 113 18.13 5.64 -1.91
C MET A 113 18.90 6.25 -0.72
N LYS A 114 18.62 5.78 0.49
CA LYS A 114 19.36 6.20 1.69
C LYS A 114 20.77 5.64 1.73
N VAL A 115 20.97 4.36 1.39
CA VAL A 115 22.29 3.71 1.38
C VAL A 115 23.18 4.26 0.27
N THR A 116 22.62 4.58 -0.88
CA THR A 116 23.35 5.19 -2.01
C THR A 116 23.51 6.70 -1.90
N GLU A 117 23.15 7.30 -0.77
CA GLU A 117 23.22 8.74 -0.48
C GLU A 117 22.50 9.65 -1.50
N GLN A 118 21.66 9.10 -2.36
CA GLN A 118 20.89 9.87 -3.35
C GLN A 118 20.01 10.96 -2.70
N ILE A 119 19.51 10.70 -1.51
CA ILE A 119 18.76 11.67 -0.72
C ILE A 119 19.66 12.82 -0.26
N ALA A 120 20.89 12.53 0.17
CA ALA A 120 21.85 13.54 0.61
C ALA A 120 22.31 14.44 -0.54
N VAL A 121 22.57 13.87 -1.71
CA VAL A 121 22.93 14.62 -2.93
C VAL A 121 21.79 15.57 -3.36
N SER A 122 20.55 15.12 -3.31
CA SER A 122 19.39 15.97 -3.61
C SER A 122 19.29 17.18 -2.69
N TYR A 123 19.55 17.00 -1.39
CA TYR A 123 19.56 18.11 -0.44
C TYR A 123 20.73 19.08 -0.68
N THR A 124 21.92 18.60 -0.98
CA THR A 124 23.08 19.46 -1.25
C THR A 124 22.93 20.27 -2.53
N HIS A 125 22.33 19.73 -3.58
CA HIS A 125 22.03 20.48 -4.81
C HIS A 125 20.91 21.51 -4.64
N LEU A 126 19.94 21.26 -3.76
CA LEU A 126 18.86 22.21 -3.46
C LEU A 126 19.31 23.34 -2.51
N THR A 127 20.38 23.10 -1.71
CA THR A 127 20.88 24.08 -0.73
C THR A 127 22.21 24.71 -1.11
N LEU A 128 22.68 24.54 -2.35
CA LEU A 128 23.81 25.33 -2.83
C LEU A 128 23.38 26.80 -2.92
N PRO A 129 23.71 27.63 -1.92
CA PRO A 129 23.53 29.04 -2.08
C PRO A 129 24.52 29.51 -3.14
N THR A 130 24.06 30.34 -4.02
CA THR A 130 24.82 31.22 -4.89
C THR A 130 25.87 32.00 -4.09
N ILE A 131 26.95 31.34 -3.69
CA ILE A 131 28.14 32.00 -3.15
C ILE A 131 29.30 31.66 -4.08
N TYR A 132 29.28 32.21 -5.27
CA TYR A 132 30.43 32.57 -6.05
C TYR A 132 30.04 33.65 -7.03
N SER A 133 29.98 34.87 -6.51
CA SER A 133 30.21 36.08 -7.30
C SER A 133 31.18 36.94 -6.51
N VAL A 134 32.47 36.71 -6.70
CA VAL A 134 33.51 37.75 -6.66
C VAL A 134 34.36 37.52 -7.88
#